data_05eda8a03e4a0eb5ee360d7162772c1a
#
_entry.id   05eda8a03e4a0eb5ee360d7162772c1a
#
_cell.length_a   1.000
_cell.length_b   1.000
_cell.length_c   1.000
_cell.angle_alpha   90.00
_cell.angle_beta   90.00
_cell.angle_gamma   90.00
#
_symmetry.space_group_name_H-M   'P 1'
#
loop_
_entity.id
_entity.type
_entity.pdbx_description
1 polymer ?
#
loop_
_entity_poly.entity_id
_entity_poly.type
_entity_poly.pdbx_seq_one_letter_code
_entity_poly.pdbx_strand_id
1 'polypeptide(L)'
;MKKMRKIFAVLLTLAMVLAMSIPTFAAEVTEPVTSYSSKITVTGLSSQEEETVNLYAAITLNVDKNEWIVADWAKDYIGLSTDGKKYEITNAEGLAKAVPETIAPFQQKHVVGETQVEFSEVPVGAYVVTASGNKITYSPMVAETYNDVATYMQAKNVTLVAKSSGYDVKKEAADGFVKRGEEVTFTITTTFPSFTVADSEDNTFKIIDTPTGLDIQEITSVKIGDTSLKANEDYTTNKADDGKYTIEFTKNTIGTSNTNAGQVKKLKYSIRQL
;
A
#
# COMPACT_ATOMS: atom_id res chain seq x y z
N MET A 1 25.74 13.49 12.09
CA MET A 1 26.02 12.46 11.07
C MET A 1 24.93 11.39 10.93
N LYS A 2 24.25 10.90 12.01
CA LYS A 2 23.16 9.91 11.89
C LYS A 2 21.92 10.44 11.15
N LYS A 3 21.54 11.73 11.29
CA LYS A 3 20.38 12.32 10.60
C LYS A 3 20.58 12.46 9.07
N MET A 4 21.79 12.78 8.63
CA MET A 4 22.10 12.87 7.17
C MET A 4 22.05 11.51 6.47
N ARG A 5 22.46 10.42 7.14
CA ARG A 5 22.39 9.07 6.55
C ARG A 5 20.94 8.58 6.34
N LYS A 6 20.00 8.97 7.21
CA LYS A 6 18.57 8.66 7.07
C LYS A 6 17.93 9.43 5.90
N ILE A 7 18.31 10.70 5.71
CA ILE A 7 17.86 11.51 4.57
C ILE A 7 18.38 10.95 3.26
N PHE A 8 19.63 10.47 3.21
CA PHE A 8 20.20 9.84 2.00
C PHE A 8 19.54 8.50 1.66
N ALA A 9 19.17 7.68 2.64
CA ALA A 9 18.48 6.42 2.39
C ALA A 9 17.06 6.65 1.85
N VAL A 10 16.32 7.62 2.40
CA VAL A 10 14.98 8.00 1.93
C VAL A 10 15.03 8.62 0.53
N LEU A 11 16.03 9.46 0.23
CA LEU A 11 16.25 10.00 -1.12
C LEU A 11 16.62 8.91 -2.13
N LEU A 12 17.37 7.88 -1.72
CA LEU A 12 17.76 6.79 -2.62
C LEU A 12 16.57 5.86 -2.93
N THR A 13 15.71 5.58 -1.95
CA THR A 13 14.47 4.80 -2.18
C THR A 13 13.45 5.59 -2.99
N LEU A 14 13.34 6.89 -2.77
CA LEU A 14 12.49 7.76 -3.55
C LEU A 14 12.96 7.87 -5.00
N ALA A 15 14.28 7.99 -5.23
CA ALA A 15 14.87 7.97 -6.57
C ALA A 15 14.64 6.62 -7.29
N MET A 16 14.63 5.48 -6.57
CA MET A 16 14.29 4.17 -7.15
C MET A 16 12.82 4.03 -7.50
N VAL A 17 11.91 4.58 -6.68
CA VAL A 17 10.47 4.56 -6.97
C VAL A 17 10.15 5.46 -8.17
N LEU A 18 10.77 6.63 -8.26
CA LEU A 18 10.63 7.53 -9.42
C LEU A 18 11.35 7.00 -10.67
N ALA A 19 12.51 6.36 -10.52
CA ALA A 19 13.27 5.82 -11.66
C ALA A 19 12.61 4.58 -12.28
N MET A 20 11.82 3.81 -11.51
CA MET A 20 11.08 2.66 -12.05
C MET A 20 9.73 3.04 -12.66
N SER A 21 9.22 4.24 -12.42
CA SER A 21 7.95 4.73 -13.00
C SER A 21 8.15 5.64 -14.22
N ILE A 22 9.39 5.92 -14.63
CA ILE A 22 9.65 6.67 -15.86
C ILE A 22 10.03 5.67 -16.95
N PRO A 23 9.15 5.36 -17.89
CA PRO A 23 9.57 4.70 -19.12
C PRO A 23 10.46 5.69 -19.88
N THR A 24 11.76 5.41 -19.98
CA THR A 24 12.66 6.10 -20.90
C THR A 24 12.29 5.70 -22.34
N PHE A 25 11.21 6.28 -22.85
CA PHE A 25 10.97 6.31 -24.28
C PHE A 25 11.20 7.75 -24.75
N ALA A 26 12.34 7.97 -25.38
CA ALA A 26 12.54 9.10 -26.25
C ALA A 26 11.57 8.91 -27.44
N ALA A 27 10.34 9.43 -27.32
CA ALA A 27 9.48 9.62 -28.46
C ALA A 27 9.72 11.04 -29.00
N GLU A 28 10.11 11.15 -30.23
CA GLU A 28 10.10 12.42 -30.97
C GLU A 28 8.73 13.07 -30.83
N VAL A 29 8.70 14.22 -30.17
CA VAL A 29 7.49 15.05 -30.08
C VAL A 29 7.36 15.83 -31.38
N THR A 30 6.51 15.38 -32.28
CA THR A 30 6.33 15.99 -33.62
C THR A 30 5.10 16.89 -33.76
N GLU A 31 4.25 17.04 -32.69
CA GLU A 31 3.11 17.97 -32.78
C GLU A 31 2.80 18.59 -31.41
N PRO A 32 2.38 19.87 -31.36
CA PRO A 32 1.92 20.48 -30.11
C PRO A 32 0.63 19.79 -29.67
N VAL A 33 0.71 19.01 -28.60
CA VAL A 33 -0.46 18.36 -28.01
C VAL A 33 -1.29 19.43 -27.32
N THR A 34 -2.43 19.75 -27.89
CA THR A 34 -3.40 20.73 -27.36
C THR A 34 -4.37 20.12 -26.35
N SER A 35 -4.09 18.92 -25.86
CA SER A 35 -4.94 18.25 -24.89
C SER A 35 -4.53 18.61 -23.46
N TYR A 36 -5.48 19.12 -22.67
CA TYR A 36 -5.35 19.37 -21.23
C TYR A 36 -5.81 18.15 -20.39
N SER A 37 -6.09 17.04 -21.01
CA SER A 37 -6.45 15.79 -20.36
C SER A 37 -5.47 14.67 -20.72
N SER A 38 -5.25 13.80 -19.78
CA SER A 38 -4.34 12.67 -19.86
C SER A 38 -5.03 11.38 -19.43
N LYS A 39 -4.28 10.29 -19.50
CA LYS A 39 -4.66 8.99 -18.96
C LYS A 39 -3.66 8.57 -17.90
N ILE A 40 -4.16 7.99 -16.80
CA ILE A 40 -3.35 7.30 -15.81
C ILE A 40 -3.72 5.83 -15.86
N THR A 41 -2.76 4.98 -16.22
CA THR A 41 -2.92 3.52 -16.22
C THR A 41 -2.21 2.96 -15.00
N VAL A 42 -2.91 2.17 -14.20
CA VAL A 42 -2.34 1.44 -13.06
C VAL A 42 -2.27 -0.03 -13.46
N THR A 43 -1.08 -0.61 -13.43
CA THR A 43 -0.81 -2.03 -13.71
C THR A 43 -0.31 -2.75 -12.46
N GLY A 44 -0.22 -4.07 -12.49
CA GLY A 44 0.26 -4.87 -11.36
C GLY A 44 -0.81 -5.09 -10.29
N LEU A 45 -2.08 -4.95 -10.65
CA LEU A 45 -3.22 -5.33 -9.81
C LEU A 45 -3.37 -6.87 -9.80
N SER A 46 -4.07 -7.40 -8.78
CA SER A 46 -4.27 -8.84 -8.66
C SER A 46 -5.45 -9.32 -9.50
N SER A 47 -5.24 -10.34 -10.31
CA SER A 47 -6.33 -11.01 -11.02
C SER A 47 -7.18 -11.93 -10.13
N GLN A 48 -6.84 -12.07 -8.85
CA GLN A 48 -7.49 -12.99 -7.91
C GLN A 48 -8.41 -12.29 -6.90
N GLU A 49 -8.46 -10.97 -6.93
CA GLU A 49 -9.15 -10.15 -5.93
C GLU A 49 -10.14 -9.19 -6.59
N GLU A 50 -11.10 -8.75 -5.80
CA GLU A 50 -11.87 -7.55 -6.07
C GLU A 50 -11.13 -6.36 -5.45
N GLU A 51 -10.85 -5.36 -6.25
CA GLU A 51 -10.02 -4.23 -5.87
C GLU A 51 -10.71 -2.91 -6.13
N THR A 52 -10.43 -1.95 -5.26
CA THR A 52 -10.85 -0.56 -5.44
C THR A 52 -9.62 0.30 -5.66
N VAL A 53 -9.58 1.01 -6.76
CA VAL A 53 -8.50 1.95 -7.11
C VAL A 53 -9.05 3.37 -7.11
N ASN A 54 -8.44 4.24 -6.30
CA ASN A 54 -8.85 5.62 -6.13
C ASN A 54 -7.80 6.58 -6.66
N LEU A 55 -8.23 7.62 -7.32
CA LEU A 55 -7.42 8.72 -7.82
C LEU A 55 -7.77 10.00 -7.05
N TYR A 56 -6.80 10.61 -6.36
CA TYR A 56 -6.96 11.85 -5.62
C TYR A 56 -6.14 12.97 -6.24
N ALA A 57 -6.79 14.10 -6.51
CA ALA A 57 -6.11 15.26 -7.09
C ALA A 57 -5.36 16.04 -6.01
N ALA A 58 -4.04 16.14 -6.14
CA ALA A 58 -3.18 16.95 -5.27
C ALA A 58 -2.90 18.33 -5.88
N ILE A 59 -2.66 18.36 -7.19
CA ILE A 59 -2.50 19.59 -7.98
C ILE A 59 -3.32 19.42 -9.26
N THR A 60 -4.06 20.45 -9.65
CA THR A 60 -4.77 20.49 -10.94
C THR A 60 -4.60 21.83 -11.61
N LEU A 61 -4.60 21.83 -12.95
CA LEU A 61 -4.60 23.06 -13.73
C LEU A 61 -6.03 23.50 -14.00
N ASN A 62 -6.39 24.71 -13.56
CA ASN A 62 -7.58 25.38 -14.03
C ASN A 62 -7.25 26.07 -15.37
N VAL A 63 -7.67 25.47 -16.46
CA VAL A 63 -7.35 25.92 -17.81
C VAL A 63 -7.96 27.30 -18.11
N ASP A 64 -9.18 27.56 -17.66
CA ASP A 64 -9.89 28.80 -17.92
C ASP A 64 -9.22 30.02 -17.29
N LYS A 65 -8.63 29.82 -16.12
CA LYS A 65 -7.92 30.87 -15.37
C LYS A 65 -6.41 30.83 -15.55
N ASN A 66 -5.92 29.80 -16.24
CA ASN A 66 -4.48 29.53 -16.33
C ASN A 66 -3.80 29.52 -14.95
N GLU A 67 -4.41 28.85 -13.99
CA GLU A 67 -4.03 28.85 -12.58
C GLU A 67 -3.91 27.42 -12.05
N TRP A 68 -2.86 27.14 -11.30
CA TRP A 68 -2.69 25.90 -10.58
C TRP A 68 -3.45 25.91 -9.26
N ILE A 69 -4.21 24.87 -9.02
CA ILE A 69 -4.94 24.65 -7.76
C ILE A 69 -4.26 23.52 -7.00
N VAL A 70 -3.81 23.82 -5.79
CA VAL A 70 -3.26 22.84 -4.84
C VAL A 70 -4.33 22.50 -3.83
N ALA A 71 -4.63 21.21 -3.68
CA ALA A 71 -5.57 20.72 -2.68
C ALA A 71 -5.07 21.04 -1.26
N ASP A 72 -5.98 21.43 -0.34
CA ASP A 72 -5.60 21.83 1.02
C ASP A 72 -4.81 20.75 1.76
N TRP A 73 -5.19 19.50 1.60
CA TRP A 73 -4.51 18.36 2.22
C TRP A 73 -3.09 18.08 1.68
N ALA A 74 -2.78 18.60 0.50
CA ALA A 74 -1.50 18.37 -0.18
C ALA A 74 -0.47 19.49 0.04
N LYS A 75 -0.87 20.63 0.58
CA LYS A 75 -0.05 21.86 0.65
C LYS A 75 1.31 21.70 1.33
N ASP A 76 1.38 20.87 2.37
CA ASP A 76 2.63 20.67 3.13
C ASP A 76 3.67 19.81 2.37
N TYR A 77 3.26 19.17 1.29
CA TYR A 77 4.08 18.27 0.48
C TYR A 77 4.39 18.82 -0.91
N ILE A 78 3.93 20.03 -1.18
CA ILE A 78 4.02 20.69 -2.48
C ILE A 78 4.61 22.07 -2.28
N GLY A 79 5.59 22.42 -3.08
CA GLY A 79 6.25 23.71 -3.08
C GLY A 79 6.31 24.34 -4.46
N LEU A 80 6.58 25.64 -4.51
CA LEU A 80 6.94 26.29 -5.76
C LEU A 80 8.39 25.96 -6.12
N SER A 81 8.65 25.72 -7.40
CA SER A 81 10.00 25.61 -7.92
C SER A 81 10.83 26.87 -7.62
N THR A 82 12.15 26.75 -7.66
CA THR A 82 13.07 27.86 -7.36
C THR A 82 12.84 29.09 -8.24
N ASP A 83 12.35 28.92 -9.46
CA ASP A 83 12.00 29.98 -10.39
C ASP A 83 10.54 30.50 -10.21
N GLY A 84 9.78 29.92 -9.29
CA GLY A 84 8.41 30.30 -8.96
C GLY A 84 7.37 29.99 -10.05
N LYS A 85 7.72 29.21 -11.08
CA LYS A 85 6.87 29.02 -12.25
C LYS A 85 6.01 27.75 -12.21
N LYS A 86 6.38 26.76 -11.42
CA LYS A 86 5.64 25.50 -11.30
C LYS A 86 5.55 25.04 -9.88
N TYR A 87 4.57 24.20 -9.58
CA TYR A 87 4.51 23.43 -8.35
C TYR A 87 5.29 22.14 -8.51
N GLU A 88 6.02 21.76 -7.47
CA GLU A 88 6.80 20.53 -7.38
C GLU A 88 6.39 19.76 -6.14
N ILE A 89 6.35 18.44 -6.25
CA ILE A 89 6.16 17.56 -5.09
C ILE A 89 7.48 17.51 -4.33
N THR A 90 7.50 18.09 -3.13
CA THR A 90 8.69 18.17 -2.27
C THR A 90 8.89 16.90 -1.45
N ASN A 91 7.81 16.17 -1.16
CA ASN A 91 7.83 14.92 -0.42
C ASN A 91 6.71 13.99 -0.92
N ALA A 92 7.04 13.15 -1.91
CA ALA A 92 6.08 12.23 -2.52
C ALA A 92 5.59 11.13 -1.56
N GLU A 93 6.44 10.64 -0.65
CA GLU A 93 6.03 9.65 0.35
C GLU A 93 5.06 10.25 1.37
N GLY A 94 5.34 11.45 1.86
CA GLY A 94 4.44 12.18 2.74
C GLY A 94 3.12 12.49 2.05
N LEU A 95 3.16 12.97 0.81
CA LEU A 95 1.96 13.24 0.00
C LEU A 95 1.10 11.99 -0.18
N ALA A 96 1.72 10.85 -0.49
CA ALA A 96 1.02 9.59 -0.68
C ALA A 96 0.27 9.11 0.57
N LYS A 97 0.80 9.41 1.76
CA LYS A 97 0.19 9.06 3.06
C LYS A 97 -0.78 10.12 3.58
N ALA A 98 -0.77 11.32 3.00
CA ALA A 98 -1.52 12.47 3.51
C ALA A 98 -2.99 12.53 3.06
N VAL A 99 -3.41 11.62 2.18
CA VAL A 99 -4.80 11.58 1.68
C VAL A 99 -5.74 11.32 2.87
N PRO A 100 -6.62 12.28 3.24
CA PRO A 100 -7.52 12.09 4.36
C PRO A 100 -8.59 11.04 4.02
N GLU A 101 -8.94 10.20 4.99
CA GLU A 101 -10.00 9.19 4.84
C GLU A 101 -11.37 9.77 4.48
N THR A 102 -11.58 11.05 4.83
CA THR A 102 -12.86 11.76 4.61
C THR A 102 -12.97 12.38 3.22
N ILE A 103 -11.90 12.42 2.44
CA ILE A 103 -11.93 13.01 1.10
C ILE A 103 -12.43 11.99 0.08
N ALA A 104 -13.43 12.40 -0.70
CA ALA A 104 -13.87 11.64 -1.85
C ALA A 104 -12.78 11.63 -2.95
N PRO A 105 -12.51 10.49 -3.59
CA PRO A 105 -11.60 10.44 -4.71
C PRO A 105 -12.12 11.28 -5.90
N PHE A 106 -11.21 11.85 -6.66
CA PHE A 106 -11.53 12.52 -7.93
C PHE A 106 -12.15 11.54 -8.94
N GLN A 107 -11.58 10.34 -9.03
CA GLN A 107 -12.15 9.20 -9.73
C GLN A 107 -11.93 7.91 -8.92
N GLN A 108 -12.85 6.96 -9.05
CA GLN A 108 -12.77 5.64 -8.44
C GLN A 108 -13.11 4.57 -9.47
N LYS A 109 -12.40 3.45 -9.41
CA LYS A 109 -12.64 2.26 -10.22
C LYS A 109 -12.70 1.03 -9.33
N HIS A 110 -13.69 0.18 -9.61
CA HIS A 110 -13.77 -1.18 -9.07
C HIS A 110 -13.30 -2.15 -10.14
N VAL A 111 -12.43 -3.06 -9.80
CA VAL A 111 -11.77 -4.01 -10.71
C VAL A 111 -11.94 -5.41 -10.16
N VAL A 112 -12.34 -6.35 -11.00
CA VAL A 112 -12.51 -7.76 -10.62
C VAL A 112 -11.84 -8.62 -11.67
N GLY A 113 -10.80 -9.34 -11.27
CA GLY A 113 -10.08 -10.25 -12.17
C GLY A 113 -9.20 -9.58 -13.23
N GLU A 114 -8.99 -8.28 -13.14
CA GLU A 114 -8.15 -7.52 -14.07
C GLU A 114 -6.83 -7.14 -13.40
N THR A 115 -5.75 -7.10 -14.19
CA THR A 115 -4.42 -6.74 -13.71
C THR A 115 -4.06 -5.27 -13.93
N GLN A 116 -4.99 -4.52 -14.52
CA GLN A 116 -4.80 -3.10 -14.79
C GLN A 116 -6.12 -2.33 -14.83
N VAL A 117 -6.03 -1.02 -14.59
CA VAL A 117 -7.15 -0.08 -14.71
C VAL A 117 -6.68 1.22 -15.34
N GLU A 118 -7.54 1.86 -16.10
CA GLU A 118 -7.27 3.16 -16.73
C GLU A 118 -8.23 4.22 -16.19
N PHE A 119 -7.68 5.35 -15.77
CA PHE A 119 -8.39 6.59 -15.53
C PHE A 119 -8.23 7.47 -16.77
N SER A 120 -9.36 7.83 -17.39
CA SER A 120 -9.40 8.67 -18.59
C SER A 120 -9.82 10.08 -18.20
N GLU A 121 -9.58 11.02 -19.11
CA GLU A 121 -9.97 12.43 -18.96
C GLU A 121 -9.44 13.06 -17.66
N VAL A 122 -8.23 12.67 -17.29
CA VAL A 122 -7.56 13.21 -16.10
C VAL A 122 -6.95 14.56 -16.46
N PRO A 123 -7.34 15.68 -15.81
CA PRO A 123 -6.73 16.99 -16.05
C PRO A 123 -5.23 16.98 -15.84
N VAL A 124 -4.53 17.92 -16.45
CA VAL A 124 -3.11 18.13 -16.17
C VAL A 124 -2.90 18.45 -14.70
N GLY A 125 -2.03 17.70 -14.03
CA GLY A 125 -1.82 17.87 -12.58
C GLY A 125 -0.94 16.79 -11.96
N ALA A 126 -0.98 16.75 -10.63
CA ALA A 126 -0.35 15.70 -9.84
C ALA A 126 -1.41 15.00 -8.98
N TYR A 127 -1.28 13.70 -8.87
CA TYR A 127 -2.29 12.83 -8.28
C TYR A 127 -1.67 11.80 -7.35
N VAL A 128 -2.42 11.43 -6.30
CA VAL A 128 -2.15 10.23 -5.51
C VAL A 128 -3.10 9.15 -5.95
N VAL A 129 -2.57 7.96 -6.18
CA VAL A 129 -3.34 6.76 -6.49
C VAL A 129 -3.20 5.78 -5.34
N THR A 130 -4.33 5.33 -4.81
CA THR A 130 -4.38 4.24 -3.82
C THR A 130 -5.11 3.05 -4.42
N ALA A 131 -4.70 1.87 -4.04
CA ALA A 131 -5.41 0.64 -4.39
C ALA A 131 -5.58 -0.22 -3.14
N SER A 132 -6.70 -0.91 -3.02
CA SER A 132 -6.99 -1.81 -1.92
C SER A 132 -7.78 -3.02 -2.41
N GLY A 133 -7.44 -4.18 -1.88
CA GLY A 133 -8.16 -5.44 -2.05
C GLY A 133 -8.40 -6.10 -0.69
N ASN A 134 -9.11 -7.22 -0.67
CA ASN A 134 -9.45 -7.91 0.58
C ASN A 134 -8.24 -8.59 1.24
N LYS A 135 -7.30 -9.11 0.44
CA LYS A 135 -6.12 -9.84 0.91
C LYS A 135 -4.81 -9.23 0.44
N ILE A 136 -4.87 -8.12 -0.28
CA ILE A 136 -3.72 -7.45 -0.86
C ILE A 136 -3.74 -6.00 -0.44
N THR A 137 -2.60 -5.53 0.04
CA THR A 137 -2.36 -4.12 0.32
C THR A 137 -1.40 -3.57 -0.73
N TYR A 138 -1.67 -2.39 -1.21
CA TYR A 138 -0.84 -1.69 -2.20
C TYR A 138 -0.18 -0.48 -1.58
N SER A 139 1.07 -0.25 -1.97
CA SER A 139 1.73 1.02 -1.65
C SER A 139 1.08 2.14 -2.45
N PRO A 140 0.78 3.30 -1.84
CA PRO A 140 0.30 4.45 -2.57
C PRO A 140 1.29 4.89 -3.64
N MET A 141 0.77 5.43 -4.75
CA MET A 141 1.54 5.85 -5.90
C MET A 141 1.28 7.32 -6.19
N VAL A 142 2.23 7.99 -6.82
CA VAL A 142 2.10 9.38 -7.26
C VAL A 142 2.26 9.45 -8.76
N ALA A 143 1.38 10.20 -9.43
CA ALA A 143 1.39 10.44 -10.87
C ALA A 143 1.46 11.93 -11.16
N GLU A 144 2.36 12.34 -12.05
CA GLU A 144 2.41 13.68 -12.61
C GLU A 144 2.07 13.61 -14.10
N THR A 145 0.97 14.26 -14.49
CA THR A 145 0.42 14.20 -15.85
C THR A 145 0.78 15.41 -16.71
N TYR A 146 1.82 16.14 -16.34
CA TYR A 146 2.39 17.24 -17.12
C TYR A 146 3.80 16.92 -17.60
N ASN A 147 4.17 17.47 -18.75
CA ASN A 147 5.51 17.35 -19.29
C ASN A 147 6.47 18.33 -18.58
N ASP A 148 7.71 18.25 -18.96
CA ASP A 148 8.81 19.08 -18.51
C ASP A 148 8.49 20.60 -18.44
N VAL A 149 9.33 21.33 -17.73
CA VAL A 149 9.24 22.73 -17.29
C VAL A 149 8.82 23.72 -18.37
N ALA A 150 9.23 23.53 -19.62
CA ALA A 150 8.89 24.42 -20.72
C ALA A 150 7.49 24.18 -21.28
N THR A 151 6.92 23.01 -21.04
CA THR A 151 5.67 22.53 -21.61
C THR A 151 4.77 21.87 -20.59
N TYR A 152 4.88 22.24 -19.31
CA TYR A 152 4.14 21.61 -18.22
C TYR A 152 2.62 21.76 -18.30
N MET A 153 2.12 22.59 -19.18
CA MET A 153 0.70 22.65 -19.51
C MET A 153 0.26 21.55 -20.48
N GLN A 154 1.18 20.84 -21.10
CA GLN A 154 0.85 19.74 -21.98
C GLN A 154 0.62 18.46 -21.17
N ALA A 155 -0.52 17.84 -21.41
CA ALA A 155 -0.85 16.56 -20.80
C ALA A 155 0.09 15.45 -21.30
N LYS A 156 0.50 14.57 -20.38
CA LYS A 156 1.15 13.30 -20.72
C LYS A 156 0.41 12.15 -20.07
N ASN A 157 0.34 11.03 -20.77
CA ASN A 157 -0.15 9.79 -20.19
C ASN A 157 0.90 9.17 -19.25
N VAL A 158 0.45 8.60 -18.14
CA VAL A 158 1.29 8.01 -17.11
C VAL A 158 0.89 6.56 -16.89
N THR A 159 1.87 5.67 -16.80
CA THR A 159 1.66 4.29 -16.36
C THR A 159 2.35 4.09 -15.02
N LEU A 160 1.59 3.64 -14.03
CA LEU A 160 2.05 3.29 -12.70
C LEU A 160 2.06 1.76 -12.56
N VAL A 161 3.04 1.25 -11.82
CA VAL A 161 3.09 -0.16 -11.45
C VAL A 161 2.80 -0.28 -9.97
N ALA A 162 1.66 -0.88 -9.63
CA ALA A 162 1.26 -1.10 -8.25
C ALA A 162 2.21 -2.12 -7.59
N LYS A 163 2.76 -1.73 -6.45
CA LYS A 163 3.55 -2.62 -5.59
C LYS A 163 2.63 -3.14 -4.50
N SER A 164 2.42 -4.44 -4.50
CA SER A 164 1.53 -5.10 -3.55
C SER A 164 2.29 -5.96 -2.54
N SER A 165 1.68 -6.10 -1.38
CA SER A 165 2.00 -7.13 -0.40
C SER A 165 0.74 -7.96 -0.17
N GLY A 166 0.77 -9.21 -0.61
CA GLY A 166 -0.33 -10.15 -0.44
C GLY A 166 -0.13 -11.01 0.80
N TYR A 167 -1.24 -11.29 1.48
CA TYR A 167 -1.27 -12.21 2.61
C TYR A 167 -2.16 -13.40 2.23
N ASP A 168 -1.53 -14.51 1.88
CA ASP A 168 -2.26 -15.76 1.69
C ASP A 168 -2.53 -16.37 3.07
N VAL A 169 -3.81 -16.45 3.46
CA VAL A 169 -4.23 -17.01 4.74
C VAL A 169 -4.94 -18.33 4.48
N LYS A 170 -4.35 -19.42 4.99
CA LYS A 170 -4.92 -20.75 4.96
C LYS A 170 -5.23 -21.21 6.38
N LYS A 171 -6.49 -21.56 6.65
CA LYS A 171 -6.92 -22.15 7.92
C LYS A 171 -7.36 -23.60 7.68
N GLU A 172 -6.73 -24.52 8.38
CA GLU A 172 -6.98 -25.96 8.25
C GLU A 172 -7.26 -26.56 9.61
N ALA A 173 -8.33 -27.36 9.70
CA ALA A 173 -8.59 -28.20 10.87
C ALA A 173 -7.70 -29.45 10.81
N ALA A 174 -7.19 -29.89 11.97
CA ALA A 174 -6.42 -31.12 12.07
C ALA A 174 -7.26 -32.35 11.72
N ASP A 175 -8.56 -32.31 12.07
CA ASP A 175 -9.52 -33.37 11.82
C ASP A 175 -10.66 -32.86 10.93
N GLY A 176 -11.03 -33.66 9.93
CA GLY A 176 -12.09 -33.32 8.98
C GLY A 176 -13.51 -33.47 9.53
N PHE A 177 -13.67 -34.26 10.61
CA PHE A 177 -14.95 -34.49 11.29
C PHE A 177 -14.76 -34.52 12.79
N VAL A 178 -15.51 -33.70 13.52
CA VAL A 178 -15.53 -33.66 14.97
C VAL A 178 -16.98 -33.69 15.46
N LYS A 179 -17.19 -34.25 16.63
CA LYS A 179 -18.48 -34.23 17.29
C LYS A 179 -18.67 -32.89 18.01
N ARG A 180 -19.91 -32.52 18.19
CA ARG A 180 -20.25 -31.32 18.98
C ARG A 180 -19.69 -31.42 20.39
N GLY A 181 -18.94 -30.40 20.80
CA GLY A 181 -18.27 -30.33 22.10
C GLY A 181 -16.86 -30.93 22.13
N GLU A 182 -16.34 -31.44 21.02
CA GLU A 182 -14.94 -31.88 20.92
C GLU A 182 -14.02 -30.71 20.61
N GLU A 183 -12.79 -30.80 21.11
CA GLU A 183 -11.76 -29.83 20.78
C GLU A 183 -11.21 -30.11 19.39
N VAL A 184 -11.04 -29.04 18.60
CA VAL A 184 -10.43 -29.09 17.29
C VAL A 184 -9.21 -28.18 17.24
N THR A 185 -8.09 -28.72 16.77
CA THR A 185 -6.91 -27.91 16.51
C THR A 185 -6.99 -27.37 15.09
N PHE A 186 -6.85 -26.05 14.96
CA PHE A 186 -6.69 -25.39 13.66
C PHE A 186 -5.26 -24.91 13.49
N THR A 187 -4.76 -25.05 12.28
CA THR A 187 -3.50 -24.43 11.86
C THR A 187 -3.81 -23.30 10.89
N ILE A 188 -3.37 -22.09 11.22
CA ILE A 188 -3.42 -20.95 10.31
C ILE A 188 -2.02 -20.73 9.77
N THR A 189 -1.92 -20.70 8.46
CA THR A 189 -0.67 -20.42 7.74
C THR A 189 -0.86 -19.16 6.94
N THR A 190 0.06 -18.21 7.08
CA THR A 190 0.08 -16.99 6.29
C THR A 190 1.51 -16.53 6.04
N THR A 191 1.67 -15.59 5.12
CA THR A 191 2.96 -14.97 4.85
C THR A 191 3.19 -13.85 5.85
N PHE A 192 4.33 -13.89 6.56
CA PHE A 192 4.72 -12.78 7.42
C PHE A 192 5.20 -11.62 6.53
N PRO A 193 4.70 -10.39 6.75
CA PRO A 193 5.01 -9.27 5.87
C PRO A 193 6.48 -8.87 5.94
N SER A 194 6.99 -8.37 4.81
CA SER A 194 8.26 -7.66 4.75
C SER A 194 7.97 -6.16 4.72
N PHE A 195 8.47 -5.42 5.69
CA PHE A 195 8.29 -3.97 5.76
C PHE A 195 9.47 -3.26 5.11
N THR A 196 9.21 -2.21 4.37
CA THR A 196 10.24 -1.43 3.66
C THR A 196 11.20 -0.73 4.64
N VAL A 197 10.68 -0.35 5.82
CA VAL A 197 11.47 0.26 6.91
C VAL A 197 11.25 -0.59 8.17
N ALA A 198 12.26 -1.36 8.57
CA ALA A 198 12.16 -2.32 9.68
C ALA A 198 11.78 -1.69 11.03
N ASP A 199 12.24 -0.46 11.28
CA ASP A 199 12.08 0.22 12.57
C ASP A 199 10.97 1.31 12.55
N SER A 200 10.04 1.26 11.59
CA SER A 200 8.96 2.23 11.53
C SER A 200 7.97 2.01 12.68
N GLU A 201 7.63 3.10 13.38
CA GLU A 201 6.59 3.09 14.41
C GLU A 201 5.21 2.70 13.86
N ASP A 202 4.99 2.89 12.55
CA ASP A 202 3.74 2.59 11.85
C ASP A 202 3.63 1.12 11.43
N ASN A 203 4.71 0.33 11.55
CA ASN A 203 4.67 -1.08 11.18
C ASN A 203 3.83 -1.87 12.19
N THR A 204 2.71 -2.39 11.73
CA THR A 204 1.84 -3.27 12.51
C THR A 204 1.53 -4.53 11.72
N PHE A 205 1.47 -5.66 12.42
CA PHE A 205 0.98 -6.91 11.84
C PHE A 205 0.12 -7.64 12.87
N LYS A 206 -1.12 -7.94 12.46
CA LYS A 206 -2.11 -8.61 13.31
C LYS A 206 -2.76 -9.73 12.51
N ILE A 207 -3.06 -10.82 13.20
CA ILE A 207 -3.93 -11.87 12.70
C ILE A 207 -5.21 -11.81 13.53
N ILE A 208 -6.35 -11.72 12.84
CA ILE A 208 -7.66 -11.67 13.46
C ILE A 208 -8.44 -12.90 13.01
N ASP A 209 -8.82 -13.74 13.98
CA ASP A 209 -9.70 -14.87 13.75
C ASP A 209 -11.11 -14.55 14.32
N THR A 210 -12.11 -14.72 13.49
CA THR A 210 -13.51 -14.51 13.86
C THR A 210 -14.25 -15.84 13.74
N PRO A 211 -14.22 -16.68 14.79
CA PRO A 211 -14.87 -17.99 14.76
C PRO A 211 -16.40 -17.84 14.74
N THR A 212 -17.06 -18.74 14.03
CA THR A 212 -18.53 -18.83 14.03
C THR A 212 -18.95 -20.19 14.60
N GLY A 213 -19.67 -20.17 15.70
CA GLY A 213 -20.12 -21.40 16.37
C GLY A 213 -19.03 -22.19 17.09
N LEU A 214 -17.87 -21.57 17.30
CA LEU A 214 -16.70 -22.15 17.95
C LEU A 214 -16.14 -21.13 18.95
N ASP A 215 -15.52 -21.62 20.01
CA ASP A 215 -14.86 -20.77 21.01
C ASP A 215 -13.36 -21.07 21.08
N ILE A 216 -12.52 -20.06 20.87
CA ILE A 216 -11.07 -20.19 20.91
C ILE A 216 -10.65 -20.30 22.38
N GLN A 217 -10.01 -21.41 22.74
CA GLN A 217 -9.56 -21.68 24.10
C GLN A 217 -8.12 -21.16 24.33
N GLU A 218 -7.18 -21.61 23.49
CA GLU A 218 -5.78 -21.24 23.64
C GLU A 218 -5.02 -21.23 22.31
N ILE A 219 -3.93 -20.50 22.27
CA ILE A 219 -2.95 -20.60 21.21
C ILE A 219 -1.86 -21.56 21.66
N THR A 220 -1.73 -22.70 20.97
CA THR A 220 -0.79 -23.74 21.33
C THR A 220 0.62 -23.48 20.82
N SER A 221 0.78 -22.81 19.68
CA SER A 221 2.08 -22.43 19.16
C SER A 221 1.98 -21.31 18.11
N VAL A 222 2.96 -20.42 18.10
CA VAL A 222 3.18 -19.41 17.05
C VAL A 222 4.61 -19.55 16.55
N LYS A 223 4.80 -19.60 15.23
CA LYS A 223 6.12 -19.76 14.60
C LYS A 223 6.30 -18.86 13.40
N ILE A 224 7.51 -18.36 13.19
CA ILE A 224 7.94 -17.76 11.93
C ILE A 224 9.02 -18.67 11.33
N GLY A 225 8.71 -19.34 10.23
CA GLY A 225 9.54 -20.45 9.74
C GLY A 225 9.66 -21.54 10.79
N ASP A 226 10.89 -21.89 11.18
CA ASP A 226 11.16 -22.88 12.21
C ASP A 226 11.33 -22.29 13.62
N THR A 227 11.33 -20.97 13.75
CA THR A 227 11.51 -20.27 15.02
C THR A 227 10.19 -20.19 15.78
N SER A 228 10.15 -20.75 16.98
CA SER A 228 9.01 -20.61 17.90
C SER A 228 9.04 -19.23 18.57
N LEU A 229 7.88 -18.58 18.62
CA LEU A 229 7.68 -17.29 19.26
C LEU A 229 7.07 -17.47 20.65
N LYS A 230 7.36 -16.53 21.55
CA LYS A 230 6.90 -16.52 22.94
C LYS A 230 5.81 -15.47 23.14
N ALA A 231 4.72 -15.90 23.77
CA ALA A 231 3.66 -14.99 24.17
C ALA A 231 4.19 -13.94 25.16
N ASN A 232 3.69 -12.71 25.04
CA ASN A 232 4.04 -11.51 25.79
C ASN A 232 5.49 -11.00 25.59
N GLU A 233 6.32 -11.69 24.80
CA GLU A 233 7.64 -11.22 24.37
C GLU A 233 7.62 -10.85 22.87
N ASP A 234 7.18 -11.78 22.01
CA ASP A 234 7.20 -11.66 20.56
C ASP A 234 5.84 -11.26 20.00
N TYR A 235 4.76 -11.61 20.67
CA TYR A 235 3.39 -11.27 20.31
C TYR A 235 2.49 -11.18 21.54
N THR A 236 1.39 -10.46 21.40
CA THR A 236 0.30 -10.41 22.39
C THR A 236 -0.98 -10.98 21.81
N THR A 237 -1.89 -11.40 22.67
CA THR A 237 -3.19 -11.93 22.28
C THR A 237 -4.30 -11.18 22.99
N ASN A 238 -5.42 -10.98 22.30
CA ASN A 238 -6.63 -10.41 22.86
C ASN A 238 -7.86 -11.14 22.35
N LYS A 239 -8.74 -11.52 23.27
CA LYS A 239 -10.08 -12.07 22.96
C LYS A 239 -11.10 -10.99 23.27
N ALA A 240 -11.80 -10.53 22.27
CA ALA A 240 -12.89 -9.55 22.42
C ALA A 240 -14.21 -10.22 22.87
N ASP A 241 -15.11 -9.43 23.41
CA ASP A 241 -16.41 -9.90 23.91
C ASP A 241 -17.30 -10.51 22.79
N ASP A 242 -17.08 -10.10 21.53
CA ASP A 242 -17.74 -10.66 20.35
C ASP A 242 -17.14 -12.01 19.89
N GLY A 243 -16.18 -12.56 20.64
CA GLY A 243 -15.48 -13.82 20.35
C GLY A 243 -14.32 -13.68 19.35
N LYS A 244 -14.09 -12.49 18.81
CA LYS A 244 -12.97 -12.21 17.94
C LYS A 244 -11.66 -12.37 18.67
N TYR A 245 -10.71 -13.08 18.06
CA TYR A 245 -9.39 -13.33 18.63
C TYR A 245 -8.30 -12.66 17.81
N THR A 246 -7.50 -11.83 18.45
CA THR A 246 -6.41 -11.09 17.80
C THR A 246 -5.05 -11.53 18.32
N ILE A 247 -4.13 -11.82 17.41
CA ILE A 247 -2.70 -11.97 17.67
C ILE A 247 -2.00 -10.75 17.08
N GLU A 248 -1.33 -9.98 17.91
CA GLU A 248 -0.59 -8.79 17.50
C GLU A 248 0.91 -9.00 17.75
N PHE A 249 1.72 -8.87 16.70
CA PHE A 249 3.16 -9.05 16.76
C PHE A 249 3.84 -7.80 17.28
N THR A 250 4.85 -7.98 18.15
CA THR A 250 5.62 -6.85 18.68
C THR A 250 6.49 -6.22 17.58
N LYS A 251 6.81 -4.94 17.73
CA LYS A 251 7.71 -4.22 16.81
C LYS A 251 9.07 -4.89 16.66
N ASN A 252 9.58 -5.46 17.75
CA ASN A 252 10.84 -6.20 17.74
C ASN A 252 10.74 -7.44 16.84
N THR A 253 9.66 -8.22 16.94
CA THR A 253 9.42 -9.39 16.08
C THR A 253 9.29 -8.99 14.61
N ILE A 254 8.57 -7.91 14.32
CA ILE A 254 8.43 -7.36 12.99
C ILE A 254 9.81 -6.94 12.43
N GLY A 255 10.60 -6.18 13.20
CA GLY A 255 11.93 -5.73 12.82
C GLY A 255 12.91 -6.87 12.57
N THR A 256 12.93 -7.88 13.47
CA THR A 256 13.78 -9.06 13.33
C THR A 256 13.40 -9.89 12.09
N SER A 257 12.13 -9.99 11.78
CA SER A 257 11.65 -10.72 10.59
C SER A 257 12.05 -10.06 9.30
N ASN A 258 12.29 -8.75 9.31
CA ASN A 258 12.69 -7.97 8.14
C ASN A 258 14.22 -7.97 7.86
N THR A 259 15.04 -8.48 8.80
CA THR A 259 16.51 -8.52 8.62
C THR A 259 16.96 -9.45 7.47
N ASN A 260 16.09 -10.34 7.00
CA ASN A 260 16.33 -11.17 5.83
C ASN A 260 15.50 -10.62 4.64
N ALA A 261 15.86 -9.47 4.13
CA ALA A 261 15.19 -8.84 3.00
C ALA A 261 14.98 -9.84 1.83
N GLY A 262 13.74 -9.99 1.41
CA GLY A 262 13.35 -10.86 0.29
C GLY A 262 12.92 -12.28 0.65
N GLN A 263 13.00 -12.70 1.92
CA GLN A 263 12.49 -14.00 2.34
C GLN A 263 11.08 -13.89 2.93
N VAL A 264 10.12 -14.42 2.20
CA VAL A 264 8.75 -14.64 2.70
C VAL A 264 8.79 -15.75 3.75
N LYS A 265 8.56 -15.42 5.03
CA LYS A 265 8.46 -16.40 6.11
C LYS A 265 7.00 -16.81 6.31
N LYS A 266 6.76 -18.11 6.46
CA LYS A 266 5.43 -18.63 6.76
C LYS A 266 5.21 -18.63 8.26
N LEU A 267 4.13 -17.98 8.69
CA LEU A 267 3.66 -18.03 10.07
C LEU A 267 2.71 -19.22 10.23
N LYS A 268 2.90 -20.00 11.27
CA LYS A 268 1.96 -21.05 11.69
C LYS A 268 1.57 -20.84 13.14
N TYR A 269 0.29 -20.94 13.44
CA TYR A 269 -0.18 -21.06 14.80
C TYR A 269 -1.34 -22.07 14.87
N SER A 270 -1.47 -22.72 16.02
CA SER A 270 -2.54 -23.68 16.26
C SER A 270 -3.49 -23.12 17.31
N ILE A 271 -4.78 -23.25 17.06
CA ILE A 271 -5.82 -22.85 17.98
C ILE A 271 -6.64 -24.07 18.35
N ARG A 272 -6.96 -24.23 19.63
CA ARG A 272 -7.91 -25.20 20.09
C ARG A 272 -9.27 -24.53 20.22
N GLN A 273 -10.29 -25.10 19.60
CA GLN A 273 -11.67 -24.61 19.62
C GLN A 273 -12.59 -25.72 20.19
N LEU A 274 -13.58 -25.34 21.00
CA LEU A 274 -14.55 -26.26 21.56
C LEU A 274 -15.87 -26.27 20.77
#